data_c1eaa6f572d1716b4d7ab52a410f9443
#
_entry.id   c1eaa6f572d1716b4d7ab52a410f9443
#
_cell.length_a   1.000
_cell.length_b   1.000
_cell.length_c   1.000
_cell.angle_alpha   90.00
_cell.angle_beta   90.00
_cell.angle_gamma   90.00
#
_symmetry.space_group_name_H-M   'P 1'
#
loop_
_entity.id
_entity.type
_entity.pdbx_description
1 polymer ?
#
loop_
_entity_poly.entity_id
_entity_poly.type
_entity_poly.pdbx_seq_one_letter_code
_entity_poly.pdbx_strand_id
1 'polypeptide(L)'
;QTLDSLQYLVSLIVNKETEGYLRVKLDTENYRERRKETLETLAKNIAYKVKRTRRPVSLEPMNPYERRIIHAAVQNDKYVTTRSEGEEPFRHVVIALKKEAVSGERKGRYDRAGRGRSDRSYGYKGNNRRGGSYQTAPKAEPVTETVSESTQE
;
A
#
# COMPACT_ATOMS: atom_id res chain seq x y z
N GLN A 1 -12.12 17.31 -0.02
CA GLN A 1 -11.74 18.26 1.04
C GLN A 1 -12.22 19.66 0.72
N THR A 2 -11.72 20.31 -0.35
CA THR A 2 -12.10 21.69 -0.70
C THR A 2 -13.62 21.88 -0.86
N LEU A 3 -14.29 20.96 -1.56
CA LEU A 3 -15.74 21.00 -1.75
C LEU A 3 -16.50 20.83 -0.43
N ASP A 4 -16.01 19.98 0.46
CA ASP A 4 -16.63 19.75 1.77
C ASP A 4 -16.44 20.95 2.71
N SER A 5 -15.26 21.57 2.69
CA SER A 5 -14.99 22.79 3.45
C SER A 5 -15.84 23.97 2.97
N LEU A 6 -15.97 24.12 1.65
CA LEU A 6 -16.84 25.17 1.07
C LEU A 6 -18.31 24.91 1.40
N GLN A 7 -18.78 23.67 1.31
CA GLN A 7 -20.14 23.29 1.70
C GLN A 7 -20.41 23.62 3.17
N TYR A 8 -19.43 23.36 4.04
CA TYR A 8 -19.56 23.68 5.47
C TYR A 8 -19.71 25.20 5.69
N LEU A 9 -18.86 26.02 5.08
CA LEU A 9 -18.93 27.48 5.19
C LEU A 9 -20.28 28.05 4.66
N VAL A 10 -20.69 27.57 3.47
CA VAL A 10 -22.00 27.98 2.90
C VAL A 10 -23.14 27.56 3.83
N SER A 11 -23.09 26.36 4.39
CA SER A 11 -24.09 25.88 5.35
C SER A 11 -24.17 26.75 6.60
N LEU A 12 -23.04 27.23 7.14
CA LEU A 12 -23.00 28.13 8.28
C LEU A 12 -23.65 29.48 7.97
N ILE A 13 -23.35 30.06 6.80
CA ILE A 13 -23.89 31.36 6.39
C ILE A 13 -25.42 31.27 6.21
N VAL A 14 -25.89 30.27 5.47
CA VAL A 14 -27.33 30.09 5.19
C VAL A 14 -28.10 29.85 6.49
N ASN A 15 -27.60 28.99 7.39
CA ASN A 15 -28.29 28.69 8.64
C ASN A 15 -28.21 29.83 9.69
N LYS A 16 -27.33 30.82 9.50
CA LYS A 16 -27.30 32.00 10.34
C LYS A 16 -28.47 32.95 10.06
N GLU A 17 -28.90 33.01 8.80
CA GLU A 17 -29.97 33.95 8.33
C GLU A 17 -31.34 33.29 8.35
N THR A 18 -31.45 31.98 8.56
CA THR A 18 -32.72 31.25 8.50
C THR A 18 -33.19 30.84 9.89
N GLU A 19 -34.48 30.97 10.18
CA GLU A 19 -35.08 30.58 11.47
C GLU A 19 -35.11 29.06 11.72
N GLY A 20 -34.78 28.21 10.71
CA GLY A 20 -34.76 26.78 10.78
C GLY A 20 -33.49 26.19 10.15
N TYR A 21 -33.15 24.94 10.53
CA TYR A 21 -31.97 24.25 9.95
C TYR A 21 -32.23 23.82 8.50
N LEU A 22 -31.50 24.43 7.56
CA LEU A 22 -31.46 24.05 6.16
C LEU A 22 -30.23 23.21 5.83
N ARG A 23 -30.47 22.03 5.25
CA ARG A 23 -29.39 21.18 4.78
C ARG A 23 -28.90 21.60 3.40
N VAL A 24 -27.75 22.24 3.34
CA VAL A 24 -27.11 22.67 2.09
C VAL A 24 -26.28 21.50 1.53
N LYS A 25 -26.48 21.17 0.26
CA LYS A 25 -25.65 20.21 -0.48
C LYS A 25 -25.00 20.93 -1.65
N LEU A 26 -23.68 21.00 -1.64
CA LEU A 26 -22.88 21.58 -2.72
C LEU A 26 -22.25 20.45 -3.53
N ASP A 27 -22.41 20.49 -4.85
CA ASP A 27 -21.76 19.56 -5.77
C ASP A 27 -21.39 20.27 -7.07
N THR A 28 -20.35 19.84 -7.73
CA THR A 28 -19.88 20.36 -9.02
C THR A 28 -19.90 19.24 -10.04
N GLU A 29 -20.81 19.33 -11.02
CA GLU A 29 -20.87 18.36 -12.15
C GLU A 29 -20.80 16.90 -11.73
N ASN A 30 -21.50 16.51 -10.66
CA ASN A 30 -21.47 15.15 -10.10
C ASN A 30 -20.05 14.68 -9.70
N TYR A 31 -19.21 15.61 -9.21
CA TYR A 31 -17.84 15.28 -8.77
C TYR A 31 -17.80 14.14 -7.77
N ARG A 32 -18.77 14.10 -6.84
CA ARG A 32 -18.80 13.08 -5.78
C ARG A 32 -18.97 11.66 -6.35
N GLU A 33 -19.79 11.50 -7.38
CA GLU A 33 -19.99 10.21 -8.06
C GLU A 33 -18.76 9.82 -8.87
N ARG A 34 -18.23 10.72 -9.68
CA ARG A 34 -16.97 10.48 -10.44
C ARG A 34 -15.80 10.16 -9.53
N ARG A 35 -15.69 10.87 -8.39
CA ARG A 35 -14.63 10.58 -7.41
C ARG A 35 -14.79 9.20 -6.78
N LYS A 36 -16.02 8.78 -6.48
CA LYS A 36 -16.32 7.44 -5.96
C LYS A 36 -15.89 6.37 -6.96
N GLU A 37 -16.25 6.48 -8.22
CA GLU A 37 -15.87 5.54 -9.28
C GLU A 37 -14.34 5.45 -9.46
N THR A 38 -13.68 6.61 -9.42
CA THR A 38 -12.21 6.68 -9.48
C THR A 38 -11.57 5.93 -8.32
N LEU A 39 -12.09 6.09 -7.09
CA LEU A 39 -11.58 5.41 -5.91
C LEU A 39 -11.84 3.90 -5.95
N GLU A 40 -13.00 3.46 -6.44
CA GLU A 40 -13.31 2.05 -6.64
C GLU A 40 -12.37 1.39 -7.66
N THR A 41 -12.11 2.08 -8.78
CA THR A 41 -11.18 1.62 -9.81
C THR A 41 -9.75 1.57 -9.28
N LEU A 42 -9.32 2.60 -8.56
CA LEU A 42 -8.03 2.65 -7.89
C LEU A 42 -7.86 1.47 -6.93
N ALA A 43 -8.87 1.22 -6.08
CA ALA A 43 -8.85 0.13 -5.12
C ALA A 43 -8.67 -1.24 -5.79
N LYS A 44 -9.39 -1.50 -6.89
CA LYS A 44 -9.26 -2.74 -7.68
C LYS A 44 -7.87 -2.88 -8.30
N ASN A 45 -7.33 -1.80 -8.88
CA ASN A 45 -6.00 -1.80 -9.49
C ASN A 45 -4.89 -2.05 -8.46
N ILE A 46 -4.99 -1.42 -7.28
CA ILE A 46 -4.03 -1.65 -6.19
C ILE A 46 -4.17 -3.06 -5.62
N ALA A 47 -5.39 -3.58 -5.45
CA ALA A 47 -5.60 -4.96 -5.02
C ALA A 47 -4.94 -5.95 -5.99
N TYR A 48 -5.07 -5.74 -7.30
CA TYR A 48 -4.37 -6.55 -8.31
C TYR A 48 -2.85 -6.43 -8.19
N LYS A 49 -2.32 -5.21 -8.01
CA LYS A 49 -0.89 -4.97 -7.80
C LYS A 49 -0.37 -5.70 -6.57
N VAL A 50 -1.08 -5.63 -5.44
CA VAL A 50 -0.73 -6.33 -4.18
C VAL A 50 -0.72 -7.84 -4.36
N LYS A 51 -1.69 -8.42 -5.07
CA LYS A 51 -1.73 -9.85 -5.40
C LYS A 51 -0.49 -10.29 -6.20
N ARG A 52 -0.06 -9.47 -7.15
CA ARG A 52 1.09 -9.77 -8.01
C ARG A 52 2.43 -9.59 -7.31
N THR A 53 2.60 -8.47 -6.59
CA THR A 53 3.88 -8.10 -5.93
C THR A 53 4.05 -8.73 -4.57
N ARG A 54 2.95 -9.15 -3.93
CA ARG A 54 2.87 -9.68 -2.55
C ARG A 54 3.38 -8.69 -1.49
N ARG A 55 3.44 -7.41 -1.84
CA ARG A 55 3.85 -6.33 -0.93
C ARG A 55 2.65 -5.47 -0.58
N PRO A 56 2.51 -5.05 0.68
CA PRO A 56 1.48 -4.09 1.05
C PRO A 56 1.72 -2.77 0.35
N VAL A 57 0.65 -2.07 0.02
CA VAL A 57 0.69 -0.74 -0.60
C VAL A 57 -0.10 0.21 0.26
N SER A 58 0.53 1.30 0.67
CA SER A 58 -0.09 2.44 1.34
C SER A 58 -0.62 3.41 0.31
N LEU A 59 -1.82 3.91 0.52
CA LEU A 59 -2.45 4.95 -0.29
C LEU A 59 -2.20 6.33 0.32
N GLU A 60 -2.57 7.36 -0.41
CA GLU A 60 -2.51 8.74 0.09
C GLU A 60 -3.48 8.98 1.25
N PRO A 61 -3.21 9.96 2.13
CA PRO A 61 -4.15 10.39 3.15
C PRO A 61 -5.47 10.86 2.53
N MET A 62 -6.58 10.41 3.09
CA MET A 62 -7.91 10.70 2.57
C MET A 62 -8.95 10.81 3.69
N ASN A 63 -10.06 11.46 3.38
CA ASN A 63 -11.13 11.66 4.34
C ASN A 63 -11.81 10.32 4.75
N PRO A 64 -12.54 10.26 5.87
CA PRO A 64 -13.19 9.05 6.36
C PRO A 64 -14.18 8.43 5.36
N TYR A 65 -14.85 9.24 4.56
CA TYR A 65 -15.81 8.79 3.56
C TYR A 65 -15.12 8.06 2.41
N GLU A 66 -14.03 8.62 1.89
CA GLU A 66 -13.21 8.01 0.82
C GLU A 66 -12.57 6.70 1.27
N ARG A 67 -12.07 6.64 2.52
CA ARG A 67 -11.53 5.40 3.10
C ARG A 67 -12.58 4.29 3.14
N ARG A 68 -13.83 4.62 3.47
CA ARG A 68 -14.94 3.67 3.48
C ARG A 68 -15.26 3.10 2.09
N ILE A 69 -15.19 3.93 1.05
CA ILE A 69 -15.39 3.48 -0.35
C ILE A 69 -14.34 2.44 -0.72
N ILE A 70 -13.06 2.69 -0.42
CA ILE A 70 -11.96 1.75 -0.70
C ILE A 70 -12.14 0.43 0.08
N HIS A 71 -12.50 0.51 1.35
CA HIS A 71 -12.78 -0.68 2.15
C HIS A 71 -13.91 -1.52 1.55
N ALA A 72 -15.01 -0.89 1.16
CA ALA A 72 -16.16 -1.56 0.54
C ALA A 72 -15.78 -2.21 -0.80
N ALA A 73 -14.99 -1.52 -1.64
CA ALA A 73 -14.59 -2.03 -2.94
C ALA A 73 -13.70 -3.30 -2.86
N VAL A 74 -12.91 -3.43 -1.80
CA VAL A 74 -11.97 -4.56 -1.61
C VAL A 74 -12.52 -5.62 -0.64
N GLN A 75 -13.61 -5.35 0.08
CA GLN A 75 -14.15 -6.24 1.10
C GLN A 75 -14.46 -7.66 0.59
N ASN A 76 -14.97 -7.78 -0.63
CA ASN A 76 -15.34 -9.05 -1.26
C ASN A 76 -14.15 -9.82 -1.84
N ASP A 77 -12.94 -9.28 -1.76
CA ASP A 77 -11.77 -9.95 -2.29
C ASP A 77 -11.25 -11.03 -1.33
N LYS A 78 -11.02 -12.24 -1.89
CA LYS A 78 -10.57 -13.39 -1.11
C LYS A 78 -9.13 -13.30 -0.65
N TYR A 79 -8.28 -12.57 -1.39
CA TYR A 79 -6.82 -12.60 -1.20
C TYR A 79 -6.27 -11.35 -0.52
N VAL A 80 -7.05 -10.27 -0.49
CA VAL A 80 -6.58 -8.95 -0.03
C VAL A 80 -7.37 -8.50 1.18
N THR A 81 -6.74 -7.77 2.05
CA THR A 81 -7.36 -7.10 3.19
C THR A 81 -6.97 -5.63 3.20
N THR A 82 -7.80 -4.81 3.80
CA THR A 82 -7.56 -3.37 3.93
C THR A 82 -7.52 -2.98 5.39
N ARG A 83 -6.60 -2.08 5.73
CA ARG A 83 -6.47 -1.45 7.04
C ARG A 83 -6.40 0.06 6.91
N SER A 84 -6.93 0.79 7.88
CA SER A 84 -6.78 2.23 7.98
C SER A 84 -5.74 2.54 9.06
N GLU A 85 -4.64 3.19 8.70
CA GLU A 85 -3.50 3.48 9.57
C GLU A 85 -3.24 4.99 9.65
N GLY A 86 -2.59 5.44 10.74
CA GLY A 86 -2.26 6.85 10.98
C GLY A 86 -3.35 7.62 11.71
N GLU A 87 -3.04 8.86 12.05
CA GLU A 87 -3.92 9.81 12.72
C GLU A 87 -4.40 10.88 11.74
N GLU A 88 -5.57 11.46 11.97
CA GLU A 88 -6.06 12.55 11.12
C GLU A 88 -5.24 13.83 11.35
N PRO A 89 -4.91 14.57 10.29
CA PRO A 89 -5.43 14.49 8.91
C PRO A 89 -4.68 13.52 7.97
N PHE A 90 -3.63 12.85 8.43
CA PHE A 90 -2.75 12.01 7.59
C PHE A 90 -3.19 10.53 7.53
N ARG A 91 -4.37 10.22 8.05
CA ARG A 91 -4.89 8.86 8.06
C ARG A 91 -5.16 8.34 6.65
N HIS A 92 -4.65 7.15 6.36
CA HIS A 92 -4.67 6.54 5.03
C HIS A 92 -5.08 5.06 5.07
N VAL A 93 -5.32 4.48 3.89
CA VAL A 93 -5.65 3.06 3.75
C VAL A 93 -4.42 2.30 3.28
N VAL A 94 -4.16 1.16 3.92
CA VAL A 94 -3.14 0.19 3.51
C VAL A 94 -3.84 -1.07 3.01
N ILE A 95 -3.48 -1.49 1.79
CA ILE A 95 -3.97 -2.73 1.17
C ILE A 95 -2.87 -3.78 1.25
N ALA A 96 -3.18 -4.93 1.86
CA ALA A 96 -2.23 -6.02 2.07
C ALA A 96 -2.84 -7.38 1.72
N LEU A 97 -2.01 -8.41 1.55
CA LEU A 97 -2.49 -9.78 1.40
C LEU A 97 -3.05 -10.32 2.72
N LYS A 98 -4.11 -11.11 2.64
CA LYS A 98 -4.61 -11.88 3.78
C LYS A 98 -3.58 -12.94 4.18
N LYS A 99 -3.35 -13.12 5.48
CA LYS A 99 -2.39 -14.11 6.02
C LYS A 99 -2.68 -15.53 5.55
N GLU A 100 -3.95 -15.87 5.38
CA GLU A 100 -4.40 -17.18 4.91
C GLU A 100 -3.99 -17.46 3.45
N ALA A 101 -3.97 -16.43 2.59
CA ALA A 101 -3.52 -16.56 1.20
C ALA A 101 -2.02 -16.80 1.07
N VAL A 102 -1.23 -16.36 2.07
CA VAL A 102 0.23 -16.55 2.11
C VAL A 102 0.60 -17.94 2.65
N SER A 103 -0.19 -18.51 3.56
CA SER A 103 0.09 -19.83 4.18
C SER A 103 -0.26 -21.01 3.27
N GLY A 104 -1.26 -20.87 2.39
CA GLY A 104 -1.69 -21.94 1.47
C GLY A 104 -0.64 -22.35 0.42
N GLU A 105 0.20 -21.41 -0.03
CA GLU A 105 1.22 -21.71 -1.06
C GLU A 105 2.52 -22.30 -0.50
N ARG A 106 2.78 -22.14 0.80
CA ARG A 106 3.98 -22.76 1.42
C ARG A 106 3.82 -24.25 1.64
N LYS A 107 2.58 -24.76 1.78
CA LYS A 107 2.34 -26.21 1.96
C LYS A 107 2.51 -27.03 0.69
N GLY A 108 2.36 -26.46 -0.50
CA GLY A 108 2.46 -27.19 -1.76
C GLY A 108 3.88 -27.40 -2.33
N ARG A 109 4.90 -26.76 -1.76
CA ARG A 109 6.28 -26.83 -2.31
C ARG A 109 7.18 -27.87 -1.67
N TYR A 110 6.81 -28.37 -0.48
CA TYR A 110 7.65 -29.36 0.24
C TYR A 110 7.21 -30.80 0.05
N ASP A 111 6.01 -31.08 -0.46
CA ASP A 111 5.53 -32.46 -0.63
C ASP A 111 5.94 -33.12 -1.96
N ARG A 112 6.66 -32.42 -2.84
CA ARG A 112 7.08 -32.98 -4.14
C ARG A 112 8.51 -33.48 -4.19
N ALA A 113 9.29 -33.39 -3.10
CA ALA A 113 10.68 -33.83 -3.02
C ALA A 113 10.87 -35.15 -2.27
N GLY A 114 9.81 -35.87 -1.92
CA GLY A 114 9.87 -37.06 -1.08
C GLY A 114 9.35 -38.34 -1.71
N ARG A 115 9.60 -38.62 -2.99
CA ARG A 115 9.46 -39.99 -3.52
C ARG A 115 10.44 -40.24 -4.66
N GLY A 116 11.45 -41.07 -4.36
CA GLY A 116 12.18 -41.81 -5.37
C GLY A 116 13.67 -41.57 -5.42
N ARG A 117 14.44 -42.30 -4.69
CA ARG A 117 15.22 -43.43 -5.18
C ARG A 117 16.30 -43.81 -4.16
N SER A 118 16.09 -44.94 -3.60
CA SER A 118 17.11 -45.78 -2.98
C SER A 118 18.13 -46.23 -4.04
N ASP A 119 19.37 -46.32 -3.58
CA ASP A 119 20.37 -47.22 -4.06
C ASP A 119 21.15 -46.90 -5.34
N ARG A 120 22.38 -46.48 -5.16
CA ARG A 120 23.57 -47.13 -5.68
C ARG A 120 24.84 -46.44 -5.17
N SER A 121 25.48 -47.17 -4.29
CA SER A 121 26.90 -47.08 -3.93
C SER A 121 27.78 -47.10 -5.18
N TYR A 122 28.63 -46.09 -5.36
CA TYR A 122 29.94 -46.22 -5.98
C TYR A 122 30.84 -45.11 -5.44
N GLY A 123 31.85 -45.54 -4.72
CA GLY A 123 32.91 -44.70 -4.24
C GLY A 123 33.80 -44.20 -5.38
N TYR A 124 34.20 -42.94 -5.29
CA TYR A 124 35.43 -42.49 -5.93
C TYR A 124 36.16 -41.50 -5.03
N LYS A 125 37.39 -41.90 -4.80
CA LYS A 125 38.44 -41.26 -4.00
C LYS A 125 39.18 -40.28 -4.91
N GLY A 126 39.58 -39.12 -4.43
CA GLY A 126 40.60 -38.29 -5.09
C GLY A 126 40.32 -36.80 -5.12
N ASN A 127 40.94 -36.14 -4.27
CA ASN A 127 42.14 -35.31 -4.39
C ASN A 127 41.88 -33.78 -4.68
N ASN A 128 42.00 -33.00 -3.63
CA ASN A 128 43.02 -31.97 -3.44
C ASN A 128 43.05 -30.70 -4.34
N ARG A 129 43.06 -29.56 -3.65
CA ARG A 129 43.80 -28.32 -3.89
C ARG A 129 43.12 -27.11 -4.54
N ARG A 130 43.29 -26.04 -3.80
CA ARG A 130 43.44 -24.60 -4.09
C ARG A 130 42.17 -23.79 -3.83
N GLY A 131 42.07 -22.91 -2.81
CA GLY A 131 42.91 -21.77 -2.54
C GLY A 131 42.50 -20.60 -3.44
N GLY A 132 41.51 -19.80 -3.04
CA GLY A 132 41.13 -18.60 -3.74
C GLY A 132 40.53 -17.59 -2.73
N SER A 133 41.39 -16.66 -2.31
CA SER A 133 41.07 -15.52 -1.49
C SER A 133 40.18 -14.53 -2.28
N TYR A 134 38.98 -14.22 -1.78
CA TYR A 134 38.18 -13.16 -2.32
C TYR A 134 38.36 -11.92 -1.42
N GLN A 135 38.94 -10.90 -2.04
CA GLN A 135 39.13 -9.56 -1.49
C GLN A 135 37.79 -8.88 -1.23
N THR A 136 37.66 -8.33 -0.05
CA THR A 136 36.57 -7.46 0.36
C THR A 136 36.63 -6.13 -0.38
N ALA A 137 35.52 -5.74 -1.02
CA ALA A 137 35.35 -4.42 -1.62
C ALA A 137 35.19 -3.33 -0.54
N PRO A 138 35.65 -2.09 -0.78
CA PRO A 138 35.64 -1.03 0.21
C PRO A 138 34.25 -0.41 0.39
N LYS A 139 33.98 -0.08 1.64
CA LYS A 139 32.80 0.59 2.17
C LYS A 139 32.78 2.05 1.69
N ALA A 140 31.71 2.46 1.03
CA ALA A 140 31.51 3.84 0.63
C ALA A 140 31.18 4.72 1.86
N GLU A 141 31.89 5.85 2.00
CA GLU A 141 31.68 6.87 3.02
C GLU A 141 30.53 7.82 2.62
N PRO A 142 29.81 8.42 3.58
CA PRO A 142 28.74 9.35 3.28
C PRO A 142 29.31 10.73 2.91
N VAL A 143 28.80 11.27 1.79
CA VAL A 143 29.09 12.62 1.33
C VAL A 143 28.34 13.61 2.20
N THR A 144 29.08 14.47 2.91
CA THR A 144 28.54 15.64 3.62
C THR A 144 28.41 16.79 2.64
N GLU A 145 27.18 17.17 2.31
CA GLU A 145 26.88 18.42 1.60
C GLU A 145 27.00 19.62 2.55
N THR A 146 27.97 20.46 2.29
CA THR A 146 28.10 21.78 2.91
C THR A 146 27.22 22.78 2.22
N VAL A 147 26.20 23.27 2.90
CA VAL A 147 25.37 24.40 2.47
C VAL A 147 26.19 25.68 2.70
N SER A 148 26.54 26.34 1.60
CA SER A 148 27.11 27.69 1.60
C SER A 148 25.99 28.72 1.57
N GLU A 149 25.84 29.42 2.67
CA GLU A 149 25.04 30.61 2.83
C GLU A 149 25.71 31.78 2.07
N SER A 150 25.04 32.34 1.07
CA SER A 150 25.44 33.60 0.44
C SER A 150 24.39 34.66 0.76
N THR A 151 24.73 35.49 1.72
CA THR A 151 24.17 36.82 2.00
C THR A 151 24.61 37.77 0.92
N GLN A 152 23.71 38.49 0.27
CA GLN A 152 23.94 39.81 -0.34
C GLN A 152 22.63 40.60 -0.35
N GLU A 153 22.73 41.74 0.33
CA GLU A 153 22.28 43.13 0.16
C GLU A 153 20.88 43.41 -0.39
#